data_46b10b6dbca477ea918996823bdaa907
#
_entry.id   46b10b6dbca477ea918996823bdaa907
#
_cell.length_a   1.000
_cell.length_b   1.000
_cell.length_c   1.000
_cell.angle_alpha   90.00
_cell.angle_beta   90.00
_cell.angle_gamma   90.00
#
_symmetry.space_group_name_H-M   'P 1'
#
loop_
_entity.id
_entity.type
_entity.pdbx_description
1 polymer ?
#
loop_
_entity_poly.entity_id
_entity_poly.type
_entity_poly.pdbx_seq_one_letter_code
_entity_poly.pdbx_strand_id
1 'polypeptide(L)'
;MRTIVLLLILFHSLSTIAAYSRVEVDVSSLPPEKRFLASVVQSRIYDRTPPSAIADAFRIRFIIDGDIAENTCEILSNDGKSEIRASTFRSLVFGTGKFLRSIDYNAETFSVSDYKKRFHPVKPIRQVYFARHFNTWYHRASADELKRYIEDLALWGINSIKSFASVAAVDRAWSDESESRVFKFTTEAILQHMKRLDMDFAVSGGSNVSGEPIPVAAKAKAYGPGIMRGFSEFNVCPETNSGIELLLRGRSKALSEAAGLKIDEFVYWPYDEGGCACDKCSPWGGRGYLKMVRRMSEMNGKVHPGARHVVSTWLFDDDDWKGLYRYLESNKWIDCLLVDSHDEFPRYPLEHPVPGNVPIITFPEVSMWGRFPWGGTGATPLPRRLERLFRQAEPVASGFSIYSEGIFDDVSKCEIAALYAEPTRGYRDILEEYARYEFPGVNPEDFVRLAEMLEDIHRTSINTNAHAGDTSNNSFANYVKLADENELTRRAEIARNAEILVERMEHAMLPCRRGSWRWRQIALRAKIDSSVYRTRNIRAEKAVEAYRELVELYHAERQYQLMCEGCPFAGYTCPPLIDHLETTKRKE
;
A
#
# COMPACT_ATOMS: atom_id res chain seq x y z
N MET A 1 -7.64 13.15 77.83
CA MET A 1 -7.53 12.27 76.65
C MET A 1 -7.19 13.16 75.43
N ARG A 2 -5.95 13.18 74.99
CA ARG A 2 -5.52 13.92 73.79
C ARG A 2 -5.46 12.94 72.62
N THR A 3 -6.32 13.11 71.66
CA THR A 3 -6.36 12.31 70.44
C THR A 3 -5.31 12.86 69.48
N ILE A 4 -4.27 12.08 69.23
CA ILE A 4 -3.25 12.36 68.19
C ILE A 4 -3.81 11.90 66.88
N VAL A 5 -4.08 12.83 65.95
CA VAL A 5 -4.41 12.55 64.53
C VAL A 5 -3.07 12.37 63.78
N LEU A 6 -2.75 11.15 63.39
CA LEU A 6 -1.62 10.83 62.51
C LEU A 6 -2.04 11.16 61.07
N LEU A 7 -1.52 12.24 60.50
CA LEU A 7 -1.60 12.55 59.05
C LEU A 7 -0.57 11.67 58.33
N LEU A 8 -1.05 10.58 57.69
CA LEU A 8 -0.25 9.82 56.74
C LEU A 8 -0.20 10.62 55.42
N ILE A 9 0.89 11.32 55.20
CA ILE A 9 1.22 11.93 53.90
C ILE A 9 1.71 10.79 53.01
N LEU A 10 0.82 10.31 52.12
CA LEU A 10 1.18 9.43 51.01
C LEU A 10 1.99 10.26 49.98
N PHE A 11 3.30 10.21 50.07
CA PHE A 11 4.18 10.61 48.98
C PHE A 11 3.98 9.64 47.80
N HIS A 12 3.07 9.98 46.91
CA HIS A 12 3.14 9.46 45.55
C HIS A 12 4.38 10.12 44.93
N SER A 13 5.44 9.34 44.78
CA SER A 13 6.55 9.71 43.91
C SER A 13 6.00 9.77 42.49
N LEU A 14 5.58 10.94 42.06
CA LEU A 14 5.46 11.27 40.65
C LEU A 14 6.87 11.13 40.08
N SER A 15 7.21 9.97 39.53
CA SER A 15 8.38 9.85 38.68
C SER A 15 8.17 10.80 37.52
N THR A 16 8.82 11.96 37.57
CA THR A 16 8.88 12.91 36.47
C THR A 16 9.58 12.20 35.31
N ILE A 17 8.83 11.88 34.25
CA ILE A 17 9.40 11.34 33.03
C ILE A 17 10.35 12.40 32.49
N ALA A 18 11.63 12.06 32.30
CA ALA A 18 12.62 12.99 31.79
C ALA A 18 12.28 13.43 30.36
N ALA A 19 12.42 14.71 30.09
CA ALA A 19 12.16 15.31 28.79
C ALA A 19 13.49 15.57 28.06
N TYR A 20 13.55 15.31 26.76
CA TYR A 20 14.74 15.42 25.92
C TYR A 20 14.45 16.31 24.71
N SER A 21 15.45 17.02 24.19
CA SER A 21 15.33 17.84 22.99
C SER A 21 16.33 17.42 21.90
N ARG A 22 17.23 16.50 22.20
CA ARG A 22 18.21 15.96 21.26
C ARG A 22 18.26 14.45 21.36
N VAL A 23 18.72 13.79 20.29
CA VAL A 23 18.96 12.35 20.27
C VAL A 23 20.38 12.05 19.78
N GLU A 24 21.09 11.20 20.51
CA GLU A 24 22.38 10.63 20.14
C GLU A 24 22.16 9.15 19.76
N VAL A 25 22.62 8.76 18.57
CA VAL A 25 22.42 7.40 18.07
C VAL A 25 23.77 6.70 17.88
N ASP A 26 24.01 5.67 18.68
CA ASP A 26 25.16 4.80 18.54
C ASP A 26 24.90 3.69 17.51
N VAL A 27 25.57 3.78 16.38
CA VAL A 27 25.55 2.84 15.26
C VAL A 27 26.89 2.11 15.10
N SER A 28 27.75 2.14 16.09
CA SER A 28 29.12 1.58 16.02
C SER A 28 29.13 0.07 15.73
N SER A 29 28.11 -0.66 16.20
CA SER A 29 27.93 -2.09 15.96
C SER A 29 27.40 -2.42 14.57
N LEU A 30 26.90 -1.43 13.79
CA LEU A 30 26.34 -1.65 12.48
C LEU A 30 27.43 -1.58 11.38
N PRO A 31 27.29 -2.40 10.31
CA PRO A 31 28.09 -2.25 9.11
C PRO A 31 28.03 -0.81 8.57
N PRO A 32 29.11 -0.27 7.97
CA PRO A 32 29.16 1.13 7.51
C PRO A 32 27.98 1.54 6.63
N GLU A 33 27.56 0.67 5.71
CA GLU A 33 26.45 0.90 4.77
C GLU A 33 25.07 0.93 5.45
N LYS A 34 24.96 0.47 6.71
CA LYS A 34 23.73 0.46 7.53
C LYS A 34 23.65 1.61 8.54
N ARG A 35 24.75 2.35 8.72
CA ARG A 35 24.82 3.45 9.71
C ARG A 35 23.90 4.65 9.39
N PHE A 36 23.40 4.73 8.18
CA PHE A 36 22.38 5.73 7.80
C PHE A 36 21.12 5.68 8.69
N LEU A 37 20.85 4.56 9.37
CA LEU A 37 19.70 4.41 10.25
C LEU A 37 19.71 5.47 11.37
N ALA A 38 20.89 5.94 11.81
CA ALA A 38 20.98 7.06 12.74
C ALA A 38 20.31 8.32 12.21
N SER A 39 20.58 8.70 10.95
CA SER A 39 19.96 9.89 10.33
C SER A 39 18.46 9.71 10.10
N VAL A 40 18.00 8.49 9.82
CA VAL A 40 16.57 8.17 9.74
C VAL A 40 15.90 8.46 11.08
N VAL A 41 16.40 7.91 12.18
CA VAL A 41 15.84 8.13 13.51
C VAL A 41 15.83 9.60 13.89
N GLN A 42 16.97 10.29 13.73
CA GLN A 42 17.08 11.72 14.04
C GLN A 42 16.07 12.54 13.25
N SER A 43 15.96 12.30 11.94
CA SER A 43 15.02 13.04 11.11
C SER A 43 13.55 12.81 11.54
N ARG A 44 13.18 11.56 11.88
CA ARG A 44 11.80 11.25 12.30
C ARG A 44 11.44 11.84 13.66
N ILE A 45 12.41 11.91 14.59
CA ILE A 45 12.22 12.60 15.89
C ILE A 45 12.11 14.11 15.66
N TYR A 46 13.04 14.69 14.88
CA TYR A 46 13.10 16.15 14.68
C TYR A 46 11.99 16.70 13.78
N ASP A 47 11.35 15.87 12.98
CA ASP A 47 10.10 16.26 12.28
C ASP A 47 8.94 16.52 13.24
N ARG A 48 9.00 15.96 14.44
CA ARG A 48 7.93 16.02 15.46
C ARG A 48 8.31 16.91 16.63
N THR A 49 9.59 16.96 16.96
CA THR A 49 10.16 17.83 17.99
C THR A 49 11.46 18.40 17.45
N PRO A 50 11.47 19.65 16.95
CA PRO A 50 12.68 20.30 16.46
C PRO A 50 13.77 20.33 17.54
N PRO A 51 15.06 20.10 17.18
CA PRO A 51 16.13 20.04 18.15
C PRO A 51 16.33 21.40 18.83
N SER A 52 16.54 21.38 20.13
CA SER A 52 16.83 22.57 20.92
C SER A 52 17.95 22.27 21.93
N ALA A 53 18.52 23.31 22.53
CA ALA A 53 19.55 23.18 23.56
C ALA A 53 18.96 23.15 24.99
N ILE A 54 17.64 23.12 25.12
CA ILE A 54 16.93 23.30 26.40
C ILE A 54 17.05 22.08 27.31
N ALA A 55 17.16 20.86 26.74
CA ALA A 55 17.18 19.63 27.51
C ALA A 55 18.33 18.70 27.07
N ASP A 56 18.56 17.67 27.87
CA ASP A 56 19.57 16.64 27.62
C ASP A 56 19.31 15.83 26.34
N ALA A 57 20.34 15.09 25.92
CA ALA A 57 20.23 14.18 24.79
C ALA A 57 19.78 12.78 25.26
N PHE A 58 18.76 12.24 24.61
CA PHE A 58 18.38 10.83 24.73
C PHE A 58 19.33 9.95 23.91
N ARG A 59 19.73 8.81 24.44
CA ARG A 59 20.70 7.92 23.78
C ARG A 59 20.02 6.67 23.22
N ILE A 60 20.31 6.34 21.97
CA ILE A 60 19.81 5.12 21.31
C ILE A 60 21.01 4.31 20.85
N ARG A 61 21.03 3.02 21.17
CA ARG A 61 22.04 2.07 20.69
C ARG A 61 21.40 0.97 19.87
N PHE A 62 21.96 0.68 18.71
CA PHE A 62 21.54 -0.41 17.84
C PHE A 62 22.46 -1.60 17.94
N ILE A 63 21.90 -2.82 17.99
CA ILE A 63 22.64 -4.07 18.03
C ILE A 63 21.99 -5.10 17.10
N ILE A 64 22.78 -5.65 16.18
CA ILE A 64 22.41 -6.88 15.48
C ILE A 64 22.99 -8.05 16.28
N ASP A 65 22.12 -8.95 16.73
CA ASP A 65 22.44 -10.04 17.65
C ASP A 65 21.88 -11.36 17.10
N GLY A 66 22.79 -12.23 16.65
CA GLY A 66 22.44 -13.53 16.07
C GLY A 66 21.84 -14.53 17.07
N ASP A 67 21.94 -14.26 18.39
CA ASP A 67 21.35 -15.12 19.42
C ASP A 67 19.85 -14.85 19.64
N ILE A 68 19.35 -13.74 19.10
CA ILE A 68 17.91 -13.44 19.09
C ILE A 68 17.21 -14.26 18.00
N ALA A 69 16.04 -14.83 18.32
CA ALA A 69 15.25 -15.60 17.37
C ALA A 69 15.01 -14.82 16.06
N GLU A 70 15.02 -15.52 14.94
CA GLU A 70 14.83 -14.94 13.61
C GLU A 70 13.57 -14.03 13.54
N ASN A 71 13.63 -12.96 12.78
CA ASN A 71 12.57 -11.97 12.62
C ASN A 71 12.11 -11.29 13.92
N THR A 72 12.96 -11.28 14.96
CA THR A 72 12.63 -10.71 16.26
C THR A 72 13.45 -9.44 16.52
N CYS A 73 12.84 -8.49 17.23
CA CYS A 73 13.54 -7.36 17.85
C CYS A 73 13.12 -7.17 19.31
N GLU A 74 14.03 -6.65 20.11
CA GLU A 74 13.83 -6.30 21.52
C GLU A 74 14.19 -4.84 21.75
N ILE A 75 13.38 -4.16 22.55
CA ILE A 75 13.61 -2.77 22.94
C ILE A 75 13.66 -2.73 24.46
N LEU A 76 14.75 -2.20 24.99
CA LEU A 76 14.92 -1.88 26.39
C LEU A 76 15.15 -0.39 26.53
N SER A 77 14.21 0.31 27.15
CA SER A 77 14.31 1.74 27.48
C SER A 77 14.38 1.92 28.98
N ASN A 78 15.39 2.60 29.48
CA ASN A 78 15.55 2.98 30.88
C ASN A 78 16.52 4.14 31.03
N ASP A 79 16.34 4.97 32.04
CA ASP A 79 17.29 6.00 32.45
C ASP A 79 17.83 6.88 31.29
N GLY A 80 16.97 7.37 30.43
CA GLY A 80 17.34 8.27 29.33
C GLY A 80 18.07 7.61 28.17
N LYS A 81 17.99 6.30 28.03
CA LYS A 81 18.58 5.54 26.93
C LYS A 81 17.67 4.40 26.48
N SER A 82 17.83 4.01 25.22
CA SER A 82 17.24 2.81 24.67
C SER A 82 18.25 1.95 23.96
N GLU A 83 18.15 0.65 24.13
CA GLU A 83 18.85 -0.34 23.33
C GLU A 83 17.83 -1.08 22.46
N ILE A 84 18.06 -1.09 21.15
CA ILE A 84 17.24 -1.81 20.18
C ILE A 84 18.11 -2.92 19.59
N ARG A 85 17.76 -4.16 19.93
CA ARG A 85 18.46 -5.38 19.50
C ARG A 85 17.60 -6.15 18.53
N ALA A 86 18.18 -6.72 17.50
CA ALA A 86 17.43 -7.51 16.53
C ALA A 86 18.28 -8.60 15.88
N SER A 87 17.64 -9.67 15.43
CA SER A 87 18.30 -10.78 14.73
C SER A 87 18.89 -10.41 13.36
N THR A 88 18.28 -9.41 12.69
CA THR A 88 18.67 -8.95 11.36
C THR A 88 18.53 -7.44 11.26
N PHE A 89 19.15 -6.82 10.25
CA PHE A 89 18.96 -5.39 10.00
C PHE A 89 17.50 -5.05 9.66
N ARG A 90 16.82 -5.90 8.89
CA ARG A 90 15.38 -5.76 8.58
C ARG A 90 14.52 -5.72 9.86
N SER A 91 14.78 -6.63 10.79
CA SER A 91 14.11 -6.65 12.10
C SER A 91 14.48 -5.44 12.97
N LEU A 92 15.72 -4.94 12.85
CA LEU A 92 16.17 -3.73 13.54
C LEU A 92 15.41 -2.49 13.05
N VAL A 93 15.19 -2.35 11.74
CA VAL A 93 14.39 -1.26 11.15
C VAL A 93 12.94 -1.32 11.66
N PHE A 94 12.32 -2.49 11.70
CA PHE A 94 10.99 -2.67 12.28
C PHE A 94 10.96 -2.27 13.76
N GLY A 95 11.91 -2.75 14.56
CA GLY A 95 12.04 -2.38 15.99
C GLY A 95 12.24 -0.87 16.17
N THR A 96 13.04 -0.25 15.30
CA THR A 96 13.20 1.21 15.26
C THR A 96 11.86 1.92 15.05
N GLY A 97 11.04 1.44 14.14
CA GLY A 97 9.68 1.95 13.92
C GLY A 97 8.81 1.81 15.18
N LYS A 98 8.85 0.67 15.86
CA LYS A 98 8.15 0.46 17.14
C LYS A 98 8.62 1.42 18.22
N PHE A 99 9.94 1.63 18.32
CA PHE A 99 10.51 2.60 19.23
C PHE A 99 10.03 4.04 18.93
N LEU A 100 10.13 4.49 17.69
CA LEU A 100 9.70 5.84 17.29
C LEU A 100 8.23 6.11 17.61
N ARG A 101 7.37 5.10 17.49
CA ARG A 101 5.94 5.19 17.81
C ARG A 101 5.62 5.07 19.31
N SER A 102 6.63 4.74 20.15
CA SER A 102 6.49 4.74 21.61
C SER A 102 6.90 6.04 22.28
N ILE A 103 7.41 7.00 21.51
CA ILE A 103 7.87 8.31 22.00
C ILE A 103 6.65 9.25 22.16
N ASP A 104 6.62 9.95 23.28
CA ASP A 104 5.68 11.06 23.52
C ASP A 104 6.31 12.36 23.03
N TYR A 105 5.75 12.94 21.96
CA TYR A 105 6.26 14.14 21.32
C TYR A 105 5.54 15.39 21.80
N ASN A 106 6.31 16.44 22.13
CA ASN A 106 5.82 17.76 22.48
C ASN A 106 6.50 18.83 21.59
N ALA A 107 6.08 20.09 21.72
CA ALA A 107 6.56 21.17 20.85
C ALA A 107 8.07 21.40 20.94
N GLU A 108 8.66 21.25 22.13
CA GLU A 108 10.08 21.56 22.38
C GLU A 108 10.87 20.35 22.87
N THR A 109 10.19 19.32 23.34
CA THR A 109 10.81 18.13 23.95
C THR A 109 10.05 16.88 23.54
N PHE A 110 10.68 15.74 23.73
CA PHE A 110 10.05 14.41 23.70
C PHE A 110 10.43 13.64 24.97
N SER A 111 9.64 12.64 25.28
CA SER A 111 9.91 11.73 26.40
C SER A 111 9.74 10.28 25.99
N VAL A 112 10.48 9.41 26.68
CA VAL A 112 10.42 7.96 26.48
C VAL A 112 10.25 7.32 27.85
N SER A 113 9.18 6.57 28.02
CA SER A 113 8.93 5.81 29.24
C SER A 113 9.88 4.63 29.35
N ASP A 114 10.18 4.20 30.58
CA ASP A 114 10.93 2.97 30.83
C ASP A 114 10.07 1.76 30.46
N TYR A 115 10.57 0.90 29.58
CA TYR A 115 9.92 -0.35 29.22
C TYR A 115 10.89 -1.38 28.65
N LYS A 116 10.47 -2.65 28.69
CA LYS A 116 11.08 -3.74 27.94
C LYS A 116 10.01 -4.44 27.12
N LYS A 117 10.22 -4.50 25.80
CA LYS A 117 9.28 -5.19 24.88
C LYS A 117 10.04 -5.99 23.84
N ARG A 118 9.46 -7.13 23.49
CA ARG A 118 9.90 -7.98 22.40
C ARG A 118 8.81 -8.00 21.33
N PHE A 119 9.22 -7.88 20.07
CA PHE A 119 8.34 -7.92 18.92
C PHE A 119 8.80 -8.98 17.94
N HIS A 120 7.84 -9.77 17.47
CA HIS A 120 8.04 -10.82 16.47
C HIS A 120 6.90 -10.73 15.47
N PRO A 121 7.12 -10.11 14.29
CA PRO A 121 6.07 -10.05 13.27
C PRO A 121 5.63 -11.46 12.84
N VAL A 122 4.34 -11.77 13.06
CA VAL A 122 3.81 -13.14 12.91
C VAL A 122 3.81 -13.59 11.45
N LYS A 123 3.38 -12.71 10.53
CA LYS A 123 3.29 -13.05 9.11
C LYS A 123 4.54 -12.56 8.38
N PRO A 124 5.31 -13.47 7.73
CA PRO A 124 6.64 -13.13 7.21
C PRO A 124 6.63 -12.24 5.97
N ILE A 125 5.60 -12.31 5.12
CA ILE A 125 5.54 -11.57 3.86
C ILE A 125 4.63 -10.34 4.03
N ARG A 126 5.22 -9.13 3.92
CA ARG A 126 4.53 -7.86 4.07
C ARG A 126 4.94 -6.93 2.94
N GLN A 127 4.18 -7.01 1.84
CA GLN A 127 4.53 -6.43 0.55
C GLN A 127 3.58 -5.29 0.17
N VAL A 128 4.09 -4.24 -0.47
CA VAL A 128 3.29 -3.21 -1.14
C VAL A 128 3.57 -3.26 -2.64
N TYR A 129 2.51 -3.26 -3.43
CA TYR A 129 2.60 -3.12 -4.88
C TYR A 129 2.55 -1.65 -5.28
N PHE A 130 3.67 -1.11 -5.72
CA PHE A 130 3.76 0.23 -6.31
C PHE A 130 3.26 0.18 -7.76
N ALA A 131 1.98 0.48 -7.92
CA ALA A 131 1.31 0.46 -9.22
C ALA A 131 1.67 1.71 -10.02
N ARG A 132 2.82 1.69 -10.72
CA ARG A 132 3.35 2.83 -11.51
C ARG A 132 2.74 2.97 -12.90
N HIS A 133 1.97 1.98 -13.32
CA HIS A 133 1.42 1.91 -14.68
C HIS A 133 0.32 2.94 -14.99
N PHE A 134 -0.19 3.66 -13.97
CA PHE A 134 -1.16 4.74 -14.15
C PHE A 134 -0.57 6.14 -13.94
N ASN A 135 0.73 6.32 -14.11
CA ASN A 135 1.39 7.60 -13.87
C ASN A 135 1.20 8.15 -12.45
N THR A 136 1.13 7.24 -11.50
CA THR A 136 0.84 7.50 -10.10
C THR A 136 1.98 8.23 -9.38
N TRP A 137 1.77 8.60 -8.13
CA TRP A 137 2.80 9.20 -7.27
C TRP A 137 4.12 8.43 -7.30
N TYR A 138 4.11 7.09 -7.29
CA TYR A 138 5.33 6.26 -7.35
C TYR A 138 6.13 6.42 -8.65
N HIS A 139 5.48 6.91 -9.70
CA HIS A 139 6.12 7.21 -10.98
C HIS A 139 6.63 8.65 -11.04
N ARG A 140 6.02 9.59 -10.29
CA ARG A 140 6.27 11.03 -10.37
C ARG A 140 7.09 11.60 -9.24
N ALA A 141 7.11 10.96 -8.08
CA ALA A 141 7.84 11.43 -6.91
C ALA A 141 9.35 11.51 -7.17
N SER A 142 9.98 12.48 -6.54
CA SER A 142 11.44 12.62 -6.53
C SER A 142 12.13 11.44 -5.82
N ALA A 143 13.42 11.27 -6.05
CA ALA A 143 14.21 10.23 -5.38
C ALA A 143 14.18 10.39 -3.85
N ASP A 144 14.17 11.62 -3.33
CA ASP A 144 14.14 11.86 -1.89
C ASP A 144 12.77 11.55 -1.28
N GLU A 145 11.68 11.86 -1.98
CA GLU A 145 10.33 11.47 -1.55
C GLU A 145 10.16 9.95 -1.55
N LEU A 146 10.59 9.27 -2.62
CA LEU A 146 10.58 7.81 -2.70
C LEU A 146 11.40 7.17 -1.58
N LYS A 147 12.64 7.65 -1.37
CA LYS A 147 13.51 7.21 -0.29
C LYS A 147 12.81 7.31 1.05
N ARG A 148 12.31 8.51 1.37
CA ARG A 148 11.68 8.77 2.65
C ARG A 148 10.45 7.89 2.87
N TYR A 149 9.62 7.73 1.84
CA TYR A 149 8.41 6.93 1.93
C TYR A 149 8.70 5.43 2.08
N ILE A 150 9.70 4.91 1.37
CA ILE A 150 10.16 3.52 1.52
C ILE A 150 10.73 3.28 2.93
N GLU A 151 11.48 4.23 3.48
CA GLU A 151 11.94 4.17 4.88
C GLU A 151 10.75 4.14 5.85
N ASP A 152 9.74 4.98 5.66
CA ASP A 152 8.55 5.01 6.50
C ASP A 152 7.77 3.69 6.44
N LEU A 153 7.57 3.12 5.24
CA LEU A 153 6.94 1.81 5.07
C LEU A 153 7.72 0.70 5.78
N ALA A 154 9.05 0.71 5.68
CA ALA A 154 9.90 -0.26 6.36
C ALA A 154 9.83 -0.13 7.90
N LEU A 155 9.76 1.10 8.43
CA LEU A 155 9.52 1.37 9.85
C LEU A 155 8.16 0.84 10.34
N TRP A 156 7.15 0.77 9.46
CA TRP A 156 5.85 0.14 9.73
C TRP A 156 5.85 -1.38 9.50
N GLY A 157 6.96 -1.95 9.02
CA GLY A 157 7.15 -3.38 8.90
C GLY A 157 6.98 -3.95 7.50
N ILE A 158 6.77 -3.12 6.48
CA ILE A 158 6.84 -3.56 5.09
C ILE A 158 8.27 -4.04 4.79
N ASN A 159 8.39 -5.21 4.17
CA ASN A 159 9.68 -5.83 3.90
C ASN A 159 9.87 -6.23 2.43
N SER A 160 8.90 -5.93 1.58
CA SER A 160 8.96 -6.19 0.14
C SER A 160 8.21 -5.12 -0.63
N ILE A 161 8.71 -4.76 -1.81
CA ILE A 161 8.00 -3.92 -2.77
C ILE A 161 7.88 -4.68 -4.08
N LYS A 162 6.64 -4.77 -4.59
CA LYS A 162 6.33 -5.28 -5.92
C LYS A 162 6.17 -4.11 -6.88
N SER A 163 6.75 -4.20 -8.07
CA SER A 163 6.57 -3.22 -9.13
C SER A 163 6.91 -3.84 -10.49
N PHE A 164 6.85 -3.04 -11.55
CA PHE A 164 7.38 -3.43 -12.85
C PHE A 164 8.89 -3.15 -12.90
N ALA A 165 9.64 -4.02 -13.57
CA ALA A 165 11.08 -3.86 -13.72
C ALA A 165 11.46 -3.04 -14.95
N SER A 166 10.62 -3.04 -15.98
CA SER A 166 10.91 -2.35 -17.25
C SER A 166 9.65 -1.73 -17.86
N VAL A 167 9.84 -0.75 -18.72
CA VAL A 167 8.77 -0.12 -19.50
C VAL A 167 8.09 -1.10 -20.44
N ALA A 168 8.82 -2.09 -20.96
CA ALA A 168 8.26 -3.12 -21.84
C ALA A 168 7.25 -4.05 -21.13
N ALA A 169 7.26 -4.07 -19.79
CA ALA A 169 6.28 -4.79 -18.99
C ALA A 169 5.04 -3.92 -18.65
N VAL A 170 5.13 -2.62 -18.94
CA VAL A 170 4.09 -1.63 -18.77
C VAL A 170 3.71 -1.16 -20.16
N ASP A 171 2.48 -1.23 -20.46
CA ASP A 171 1.82 -1.03 -21.72
C ASP A 171 2.37 -0.03 -22.75
N ARG A 172 2.01 -0.21 -24.01
CA ARG A 172 2.29 0.64 -25.17
C ARG A 172 1.84 2.10 -25.02
N ALA A 173 0.89 2.38 -24.15
CA ALA A 173 0.41 3.73 -23.87
C ALA A 173 1.48 4.68 -23.33
N TRP A 174 2.61 4.13 -22.86
CA TRP A 174 3.73 4.84 -22.25
C TRP A 174 4.96 4.92 -23.16
N SER A 175 4.77 4.85 -24.48
CA SER A 175 5.86 4.83 -25.46
C SER A 175 6.59 6.17 -25.67
N ASP A 176 6.19 7.22 -24.96
CA ASP A 176 6.93 8.48 -24.95
C ASP A 176 8.30 8.26 -24.28
N GLU A 177 9.36 8.67 -24.97
CA GLU A 177 10.74 8.56 -24.49
C GLU A 177 10.96 9.27 -23.16
N SER A 178 10.25 10.38 -22.92
CA SER A 178 10.31 11.12 -21.66
C SER A 178 9.76 10.30 -20.49
N GLU A 179 8.64 9.63 -20.68
CA GLU A 179 8.03 8.76 -19.68
C GLU A 179 8.90 7.54 -19.41
N SER A 180 9.49 6.96 -20.43
CA SER A 180 10.44 5.85 -20.28
C SER A 180 11.64 6.23 -19.41
N ARG A 181 12.17 7.46 -19.56
CA ARG A 181 13.26 7.98 -18.73
C ARG A 181 12.83 8.16 -17.28
N VAL A 182 11.65 8.74 -17.03
CA VAL A 182 11.08 8.90 -15.67
C VAL A 182 10.88 7.53 -15.03
N PHE A 183 10.34 6.58 -15.77
CA PHE A 183 10.12 5.22 -15.28
C PHE A 183 11.43 4.54 -14.88
N LYS A 184 12.48 4.65 -15.70
CA LYS A 184 13.81 4.11 -15.39
C LYS A 184 14.39 4.76 -14.15
N PHE A 185 14.36 6.09 -14.07
CA PHE A 185 14.85 6.85 -12.93
C PHE A 185 14.16 6.43 -11.61
N THR A 186 12.83 6.35 -11.60
CA THR A 186 12.08 5.95 -10.40
C THR A 186 12.31 4.48 -10.04
N THR A 187 12.53 3.59 -11.02
CA THR A 187 12.92 2.20 -10.77
C THR A 187 14.26 2.13 -10.06
N GLU A 188 15.26 2.83 -10.55
CA GLU A 188 16.61 2.87 -9.95
C GLU A 188 16.56 3.44 -8.53
N ALA A 189 15.82 4.54 -8.31
CA ALA A 189 15.64 5.14 -6.99
C ALA A 189 14.97 4.17 -6.00
N ILE A 190 13.88 3.51 -6.39
CA ILE A 190 13.19 2.52 -5.55
C ILE A 190 14.15 1.40 -5.16
N LEU A 191 14.82 0.79 -6.12
CA LEU A 191 15.74 -0.33 -5.87
C LEU A 191 16.92 0.06 -4.99
N GLN A 192 17.49 1.25 -5.17
CA GLN A 192 18.59 1.75 -4.35
C GLN A 192 18.17 1.86 -2.87
N HIS A 193 16.98 2.38 -2.60
CA HIS A 193 16.50 2.56 -1.23
C HIS A 193 16.08 1.24 -0.59
N MET A 194 15.45 0.33 -1.35
CA MET A 194 15.14 -1.03 -0.89
C MET A 194 16.39 -1.81 -0.48
N LYS A 195 17.46 -1.76 -1.30
CA LYS A 195 18.74 -2.42 -1.00
C LYS A 195 19.34 -1.93 0.32
N ARG A 196 19.25 -0.64 0.61
CA ARG A 196 19.73 -0.08 1.89
C ARG A 196 18.99 -0.67 3.10
N LEU A 197 17.70 -1.00 2.94
CA LEU A 197 16.80 -1.49 3.98
C LEU A 197 16.69 -3.02 4.04
N ASP A 198 17.44 -3.74 3.19
CA ASP A 198 17.35 -5.20 3.01
C ASP A 198 15.93 -5.68 2.66
N MET A 199 15.21 -4.90 1.86
CA MET A 199 13.88 -5.27 1.37
C MET A 199 13.96 -6.13 0.11
N ASP A 200 12.97 -7.03 -0.06
CA ASP A 200 12.86 -7.86 -1.25
C ASP A 200 12.18 -7.09 -2.40
N PHE A 201 12.62 -7.33 -3.63
CA PHE A 201 12.02 -6.77 -4.84
C PHE A 201 11.26 -7.83 -5.62
N ALA A 202 9.96 -7.61 -5.81
CA ALA A 202 9.08 -8.43 -6.62
C ALA A 202 8.76 -7.76 -7.96
N VAL A 203 8.76 -8.56 -9.03
CA VAL A 203 8.40 -8.11 -10.37
C VAL A 203 7.08 -8.74 -10.80
N SER A 204 6.17 -7.91 -11.28
CA SER A 204 4.86 -8.29 -11.77
C SER A 204 4.78 -8.31 -13.30
N GLY A 205 3.93 -9.18 -13.86
CA GLY A 205 3.70 -9.22 -15.31
C GLY A 205 2.56 -10.15 -15.72
N GLY A 206 1.89 -9.80 -16.81
CA GLY A 206 0.85 -10.64 -17.43
C GLY A 206 1.41 -11.95 -17.98
N SER A 207 0.53 -12.94 -18.13
CA SER A 207 0.92 -14.29 -18.54
C SER A 207 0.89 -14.50 -20.04
N ASN A 208 -0.06 -13.88 -20.78
CA ASN A 208 -0.21 -14.07 -22.22
C ASN A 208 -0.51 -12.79 -22.99
N VAL A 209 -0.03 -11.67 -22.50
CA VAL A 209 -0.12 -10.37 -23.16
C VAL A 209 1.12 -10.14 -24.04
N SER A 210 0.94 -9.59 -25.24
CA SER A 210 2.03 -9.22 -26.13
C SER A 210 2.06 -7.72 -26.38
N GLY A 211 3.22 -7.11 -26.21
CA GLY A 211 3.50 -5.75 -26.66
C GLY A 211 3.77 -5.64 -28.18
N GLU A 212 3.85 -6.75 -28.92
CA GLU A 212 4.06 -6.80 -30.36
C GLU A 212 2.76 -7.14 -31.11
N PRO A 213 2.61 -6.81 -32.41
CA PRO A 213 1.49 -7.23 -33.22
C PRO A 213 1.28 -8.74 -33.20
N ILE A 214 0.05 -9.17 -32.97
CA ILE A 214 -0.29 -10.59 -32.83
C ILE A 214 -0.77 -11.13 -34.18
N PRO A 215 -0.12 -12.15 -34.76
CA PRO A 215 -0.64 -12.86 -35.92
C PRO A 215 -2.05 -13.42 -35.65
N VAL A 216 -2.93 -13.36 -36.65
CA VAL A 216 -4.32 -13.84 -36.52
C VAL A 216 -4.40 -15.26 -35.95
N ALA A 217 -3.53 -16.16 -36.40
CA ALA A 217 -3.47 -17.54 -35.95
C ALA A 217 -2.99 -17.70 -34.48
N ALA A 218 -2.36 -16.66 -33.92
CA ALA A 218 -1.86 -16.65 -32.54
C ALA A 218 -2.78 -15.91 -31.57
N LYS A 219 -3.86 -15.25 -32.03
CA LYS A 219 -4.79 -14.53 -31.16
C LYS A 219 -5.47 -15.48 -30.19
N ALA A 220 -5.58 -15.05 -28.94
CA ALA A 220 -6.38 -15.77 -27.95
C ALA A 220 -7.87 -15.75 -28.35
N LYS A 221 -8.59 -16.84 -28.03
CA LYS A 221 -10.04 -16.87 -28.16
C LYS A 221 -10.63 -16.02 -27.01
N ALA A 222 -11.40 -15.01 -27.36
CA ALA A 222 -12.07 -14.13 -26.39
C ALA A 222 -13.13 -14.88 -25.59
N TYR A 223 -13.35 -14.43 -24.35
CA TYR A 223 -14.53 -14.78 -23.56
C TYR A 223 -15.75 -14.03 -24.09
N GLY A 224 -16.94 -14.48 -23.67
CA GLY A 224 -18.18 -13.80 -24.05
C GLY A 224 -18.31 -12.37 -23.49
N PRO A 225 -19.25 -11.59 -24.01
CA PRO A 225 -19.49 -10.23 -23.53
C PRO A 225 -19.77 -10.18 -22.03
N GLY A 226 -19.28 -9.15 -21.35
CA GLY A 226 -19.50 -8.93 -19.91
C GLY A 226 -18.61 -9.74 -18.98
N ILE A 227 -17.68 -10.52 -19.50
CA ILE A 227 -16.70 -11.25 -18.69
C ILE A 227 -15.37 -10.51 -18.71
N MET A 228 -14.90 -10.07 -17.55
CA MET A 228 -13.61 -9.39 -17.37
C MET A 228 -12.41 -10.34 -17.45
N ARG A 229 -12.40 -11.21 -18.45
CA ARG A 229 -11.36 -12.20 -18.61
C ARG A 229 -10.93 -12.21 -20.06
N GLY A 230 -9.74 -11.71 -20.36
CA GLY A 230 -9.20 -11.73 -21.69
C GLY A 230 -9.95 -10.85 -22.69
N PHE A 231 -10.34 -9.67 -22.30
CA PHE A 231 -10.99 -8.70 -23.17
C PHE A 231 -10.01 -7.87 -24.02
N SER A 232 -8.70 -8.04 -23.76
CA SER A 232 -7.68 -7.28 -24.47
C SER A 232 -7.40 -7.87 -25.85
N GLU A 233 -7.26 -7.00 -26.85
CA GLU A 233 -6.80 -7.36 -28.21
C GLU A 233 -5.34 -7.87 -28.24
N PHE A 234 -4.62 -7.72 -27.12
CA PHE A 234 -3.21 -8.06 -26.97
C PHE A 234 -2.99 -9.48 -26.44
N ASN A 235 -4.04 -10.28 -26.29
CA ASN A 235 -3.91 -11.64 -25.77
C ASN A 235 -3.50 -12.65 -26.82
N VAL A 236 -2.53 -13.48 -26.46
CA VAL A 236 -1.94 -14.51 -27.29
C VAL A 236 -2.34 -15.90 -26.79
N CYS A 237 -2.71 -16.80 -27.68
CA CYS A 237 -2.97 -18.20 -27.35
C CYS A 237 -1.62 -18.96 -27.24
N PRO A 238 -1.22 -19.45 -26.05
CA PRO A 238 0.04 -20.17 -25.89
C PRO A 238 0.01 -21.61 -26.44
N GLU A 239 -1.11 -22.07 -26.96
CA GLU A 239 -1.27 -23.40 -27.56
C GLU A 239 -0.99 -23.38 -29.09
N THR A 240 -0.67 -22.21 -29.67
CA THR A 240 -0.19 -22.09 -31.05
C THR A 240 1.32 -21.91 -31.09
N ASN A 241 2.00 -22.46 -32.10
CA ASN A 241 3.46 -22.33 -32.23
C ASN A 241 3.90 -20.87 -32.30
N SER A 242 3.24 -20.08 -33.17
CA SER A 242 3.54 -18.65 -33.30
C SER A 242 3.21 -17.86 -32.04
N GLY A 243 2.20 -18.27 -31.28
CA GLY A 243 1.82 -17.63 -30.02
C GLY A 243 2.85 -17.84 -28.93
N ILE A 244 3.26 -19.08 -28.71
CA ILE A 244 4.27 -19.36 -27.68
C ILE A 244 5.62 -18.74 -27.99
N GLU A 245 6.05 -18.72 -29.27
CA GLU A 245 7.27 -18.05 -29.71
C GLU A 245 7.23 -16.55 -29.42
N LEU A 246 6.09 -15.90 -29.72
CA LEU A 246 5.89 -14.47 -29.47
C LEU A 246 5.99 -14.16 -27.97
N LEU A 247 5.30 -14.91 -27.12
CA LEU A 247 5.32 -14.72 -25.66
C LEU A 247 6.70 -14.94 -25.05
N LEU A 248 7.41 -15.99 -25.46
CA LEU A 248 8.73 -16.29 -24.94
C LEU A 248 9.77 -15.28 -25.40
N ARG A 249 9.65 -14.75 -26.65
CA ARG A 249 10.50 -13.66 -27.14
C ARG A 249 10.28 -12.38 -26.34
N GLY A 250 9.02 -11.99 -26.09
CA GLY A 250 8.69 -10.84 -25.24
C GLY A 250 9.25 -11.00 -23.83
N ARG A 251 9.14 -12.20 -23.25
CA ARG A 251 9.70 -12.50 -21.93
C ARG A 251 11.23 -12.40 -21.91
N SER A 252 11.90 -12.93 -22.94
CA SER A 252 13.36 -12.84 -23.07
C SER A 252 13.83 -11.38 -23.14
N LYS A 253 13.12 -10.54 -23.90
CA LYS A 253 13.39 -9.10 -23.97
C LYS A 253 13.25 -8.42 -22.60
N ALA A 254 12.14 -8.66 -21.88
CA ALA A 254 11.93 -8.09 -20.56
C ALA A 254 13.00 -8.52 -19.54
N LEU A 255 13.45 -9.78 -19.59
CA LEU A 255 14.54 -10.28 -18.75
C LEU A 255 15.88 -9.64 -19.11
N SER A 256 16.15 -9.41 -20.40
CA SER A 256 17.35 -8.70 -20.85
C SER A 256 17.39 -7.25 -20.38
N GLU A 257 16.26 -6.55 -20.40
CA GLU A 257 16.14 -5.18 -19.87
C GLU A 257 16.30 -5.12 -18.35
N ALA A 258 15.89 -6.16 -17.66
CA ALA A 258 16.05 -6.31 -16.22
C ALA A 258 17.39 -6.96 -15.79
N ALA A 259 18.26 -7.28 -16.75
CA ALA A 259 19.57 -7.87 -16.46
C ALA A 259 20.39 -6.94 -15.57
N GLY A 260 20.88 -7.42 -14.46
CA GLY A 260 21.61 -6.63 -13.47
C GLY A 260 20.75 -6.12 -12.29
N LEU A 261 19.43 -6.24 -12.37
CA LEU A 261 18.57 -6.04 -11.20
C LEU A 261 18.56 -7.31 -10.36
N LYS A 262 18.62 -7.16 -9.05
CA LYS A 262 18.32 -8.27 -8.14
C LYS A 262 16.81 -8.41 -8.01
N ILE A 263 16.23 -9.45 -8.57
CA ILE A 263 14.82 -9.79 -8.46
C ILE A 263 14.68 -10.97 -7.50
N ASP A 264 13.93 -10.78 -6.43
CA ASP A 264 13.71 -11.77 -5.39
C ASP A 264 12.41 -12.58 -5.61
N GLU A 265 11.48 -12.04 -6.44
CA GLU A 265 10.18 -12.67 -6.66
C GLU A 265 9.58 -12.28 -8.03
N PHE A 266 8.97 -13.26 -8.72
CA PHE A 266 8.17 -13.06 -9.92
C PHE A 266 6.71 -13.39 -9.64
N VAL A 267 5.81 -12.40 -9.90
CA VAL A 267 4.36 -12.54 -9.75
C VAL A 267 3.72 -12.61 -11.13
N TYR A 268 2.91 -13.64 -11.37
CA TYR A 268 2.23 -13.90 -12.63
C TYR A 268 0.73 -13.64 -12.49
N TRP A 269 0.16 -12.91 -13.47
CA TRP A 269 -1.26 -12.57 -13.49
C TRP A 269 -2.02 -13.40 -14.51
N PRO A 270 -3.20 -13.99 -14.13
CA PRO A 270 -4.00 -14.83 -15.03
C PRO A 270 -4.93 -14.02 -15.92
N TYR A 271 -5.67 -13.10 -15.32
CA TYR A 271 -6.73 -12.32 -15.92
C TYR A 271 -6.48 -10.81 -15.79
N ASP A 272 -7.48 -10.03 -16.05
CA ASP A 272 -7.54 -8.63 -16.36
C ASP A 272 -7.18 -8.42 -17.83
N GLU A 273 -5.92 -8.32 -18.17
CA GLU A 273 -5.47 -8.26 -19.55
C GLU A 273 -5.18 -9.65 -20.15
N GLY A 274 -5.13 -10.70 -19.34
CA GLY A 274 -4.82 -12.08 -19.75
C GLY A 274 -6.04 -12.96 -20.00
N GLY A 275 -5.84 -14.08 -20.67
CA GLY A 275 -6.86 -15.10 -20.85
C GLY A 275 -6.92 -15.71 -22.24
N CYS A 276 -7.49 -16.92 -22.34
CA CYS A 276 -7.82 -17.58 -23.61
C CYS A 276 -8.92 -18.61 -23.39
N ALA A 277 -10.06 -18.43 -24.07
CA ALA A 277 -11.22 -19.32 -23.98
C ALA A 277 -11.22 -20.49 -24.98
N CYS A 278 -10.08 -20.86 -25.58
CA CYS A 278 -10.05 -22.04 -26.44
C CYS A 278 -10.05 -23.33 -25.62
N ASP A 279 -10.49 -24.44 -26.20
CA ASP A 279 -10.66 -25.74 -25.54
C ASP A 279 -9.39 -26.30 -24.90
N LYS A 280 -8.21 -25.94 -25.45
CA LYS A 280 -6.91 -26.35 -24.91
C LYS A 280 -6.47 -25.51 -23.70
N CYS A 281 -6.90 -24.26 -23.62
CA CYS A 281 -6.55 -23.33 -22.56
C CYS A 281 -7.57 -23.29 -21.41
N SER A 282 -8.85 -23.58 -21.69
CA SER A 282 -9.95 -23.46 -20.73
C SER A 282 -9.99 -24.62 -19.72
N PRO A 283 -10.29 -24.41 -18.43
CA PRO A 283 -10.34 -23.09 -17.79
C PRO A 283 -8.95 -22.44 -17.75
N TRP A 284 -8.88 -21.15 -18.07
CA TRP A 284 -7.58 -20.49 -18.25
C TRP A 284 -6.72 -20.54 -17.00
N GLY A 285 -7.25 -20.03 -15.87
CA GLY A 285 -6.55 -20.01 -14.58
C GLY A 285 -6.12 -21.38 -14.10
N GLY A 286 -6.95 -22.40 -14.35
CA GLY A 286 -6.67 -23.79 -13.97
C GLY A 286 -5.84 -24.61 -14.97
N ARG A 287 -5.56 -24.09 -16.17
CA ARG A 287 -4.92 -24.88 -17.25
C ARG A 287 -3.95 -24.08 -18.12
N GLY A 288 -4.46 -23.21 -19.02
CA GLY A 288 -3.62 -22.51 -20.01
C GLY A 288 -2.63 -21.55 -19.36
N TYR A 289 -3.09 -20.82 -18.38
CA TYR A 289 -2.29 -19.96 -17.53
C TYR A 289 -1.13 -20.71 -16.85
N LEU A 290 -1.43 -21.81 -16.15
CA LEU A 290 -0.42 -22.61 -15.44
C LEU A 290 0.66 -23.18 -16.37
N LYS A 291 0.28 -23.61 -17.56
CA LYS A 291 1.23 -24.06 -18.58
C LYS A 291 2.15 -22.94 -19.04
N MET A 292 1.58 -21.74 -19.28
CA MET A 292 2.36 -20.60 -19.74
C MET A 292 3.32 -20.09 -18.68
N VAL A 293 2.84 -19.89 -17.45
CA VAL A 293 3.69 -19.37 -16.37
C VAL A 293 4.75 -20.36 -15.93
N ARG A 294 4.53 -21.67 -16.10
CA ARG A 294 5.59 -22.68 -15.91
C ARG A 294 6.78 -22.41 -16.83
N ARG A 295 6.53 -22.18 -18.13
CA ARG A 295 7.59 -21.83 -19.09
C ARG A 295 8.30 -20.51 -18.75
N MET A 296 7.51 -19.51 -18.31
CA MET A 296 8.07 -18.26 -17.83
C MET A 296 8.95 -18.45 -16.58
N SER A 297 8.52 -19.26 -15.64
CA SER A 297 9.30 -19.54 -14.42
C SER A 297 10.64 -20.21 -14.73
N GLU A 298 10.67 -21.12 -15.68
CA GLU A 298 11.91 -21.78 -16.14
C GLU A 298 12.90 -20.78 -16.79
N MET A 299 12.39 -19.81 -17.55
CA MET A 299 13.22 -18.73 -18.10
C MET A 299 13.73 -17.79 -17.01
N ASN A 300 12.85 -17.39 -16.10
CA ASN A 300 13.18 -16.50 -15.00
C ASN A 300 14.24 -17.11 -14.06
N GLY A 301 14.07 -18.38 -13.70
CA GLY A 301 14.99 -19.11 -12.85
C GLY A 301 16.40 -19.30 -13.44
N LYS A 302 16.55 -19.29 -14.79
CA LYS A 302 17.86 -19.30 -15.45
C LYS A 302 18.61 -17.97 -15.28
N VAL A 303 17.88 -16.83 -15.26
CA VAL A 303 18.47 -15.48 -15.16
C VAL A 303 18.58 -15.05 -13.69
N HIS A 304 17.60 -15.39 -12.89
CA HIS A 304 17.50 -15.04 -11.46
C HIS A 304 17.35 -16.30 -10.60
N PRO A 305 18.41 -17.10 -10.43
CA PRO A 305 18.35 -18.32 -9.62
C PRO A 305 18.05 -17.96 -8.17
N GLY A 306 17.08 -18.66 -7.58
CA GLY A 306 16.63 -18.42 -6.20
C GLY A 306 15.50 -17.38 -6.06
N ALA A 307 15.07 -16.75 -7.14
CA ALA A 307 13.85 -15.94 -7.11
C ALA A 307 12.61 -16.82 -6.92
N ARG A 308 11.69 -16.39 -6.04
CA ARG A 308 10.42 -17.07 -5.79
C ARG A 308 9.45 -16.86 -6.96
N HIS A 309 8.59 -17.85 -7.18
CA HIS A 309 7.55 -17.82 -8.20
C HIS A 309 6.16 -17.78 -7.55
N VAL A 310 5.48 -16.65 -7.69
CA VAL A 310 4.15 -16.39 -7.12
C VAL A 310 3.09 -16.43 -8.20
N VAL A 311 2.10 -17.28 -8.04
CA VAL A 311 0.96 -17.42 -8.95
C VAL A 311 -0.23 -16.68 -8.39
N SER A 312 -0.71 -15.66 -9.12
CA SER A 312 -1.92 -14.94 -8.76
C SER A 312 -3.18 -15.74 -9.14
N THR A 313 -4.18 -15.65 -8.29
CA THR A 313 -5.53 -16.21 -8.52
C THR A 313 -6.57 -15.11 -8.80
N TRP A 314 -6.11 -13.99 -9.33
CA TRP A 314 -6.94 -12.86 -9.69
C TRP A 314 -8.10 -13.26 -10.60
N LEU A 315 -9.33 -12.95 -10.20
CA LEU A 315 -10.56 -13.28 -10.90
C LEU A 315 -10.80 -14.78 -11.16
N PHE A 316 -10.26 -15.69 -10.34
CA PHE A 316 -10.52 -17.11 -10.43
C PHE A 316 -11.97 -17.43 -10.10
N ASP A 317 -12.55 -18.33 -10.90
CA ASP A 317 -13.78 -19.05 -10.56
C ASP A 317 -13.49 -20.44 -9.96
N ASP A 318 -14.54 -21.16 -9.64
CA ASP A 318 -14.43 -22.50 -9.05
C ASP A 318 -13.68 -23.51 -9.94
N ASP A 319 -13.80 -23.40 -11.26
CA ASP A 319 -13.12 -24.34 -12.19
C ASP A 319 -11.62 -24.01 -12.30
N ASP A 320 -11.27 -22.73 -12.23
CA ASP A 320 -9.88 -22.28 -12.12
C ASP A 320 -9.24 -22.80 -10.82
N TRP A 321 -9.93 -22.63 -9.68
CA TRP A 321 -9.46 -23.15 -8.39
C TRP A 321 -9.27 -24.65 -8.38
N LYS A 322 -10.25 -25.44 -8.87
CA LYS A 322 -10.15 -26.89 -9.00
C LYS A 322 -8.99 -27.31 -9.90
N GLY A 323 -8.78 -26.57 -10.99
CA GLY A 323 -7.66 -26.79 -11.90
C GLY A 323 -6.31 -26.54 -11.26
N LEU A 324 -6.16 -25.42 -10.55
CA LEU A 324 -4.94 -25.06 -9.82
C LEU A 324 -4.60 -26.11 -8.75
N TYR A 325 -5.59 -26.54 -7.95
CA TYR A 325 -5.34 -27.50 -6.87
C TYR A 325 -4.87 -28.86 -7.41
N ARG A 326 -5.51 -29.37 -8.46
CA ARG A 326 -5.03 -30.57 -9.17
C ARG A 326 -3.62 -30.40 -9.71
N TYR A 327 -3.29 -29.21 -10.20
CA TYR A 327 -1.94 -28.93 -10.71
C TYR A 327 -0.91 -28.95 -9.58
N LEU A 328 -1.21 -28.39 -8.41
CA LEU A 328 -0.32 -28.34 -7.25
C LEU A 328 0.01 -29.72 -6.66
N GLU A 329 -0.87 -30.73 -6.82
CA GLU A 329 -0.60 -32.08 -6.36
C GLU A 329 0.68 -32.66 -6.96
N SER A 330 0.96 -32.35 -8.23
CA SER A 330 2.09 -32.90 -9.00
C SER A 330 3.21 -31.89 -9.29
N ASN A 331 3.02 -30.60 -9.00
CA ASN A 331 3.95 -29.53 -9.36
C ASN A 331 4.38 -28.74 -8.13
N LYS A 332 5.69 -28.65 -7.89
CA LYS A 332 6.30 -28.06 -6.67
C LYS A 332 7.10 -26.77 -6.91
N TRP A 333 6.99 -26.18 -8.09
CA TRP A 333 7.74 -24.97 -8.46
C TRP A 333 7.06 -23.65 -8.04
N ILE A 334 5.81 -23.70 -7.60
CA ILE A 334 5.07 -22.53 -7.12
C ILE A 334 5.39 -22.35 -5.65
N ASP A 335 6.00 -21.21 -5.33
CA ASP A 335 6.46 -20.90 -3.98
C ASP A 335 5.37 -20.22 -3.13
N CYS A 336 4.40 -19.56 -3.78
CA CYS A 336 3.34 -18.84 -3.09
C CYS A 336 2.13 -18.59 -4.03
N LEU A 337 0.94 -18.48 -3.46
CA LEU A 337 -0.27 -18.02 -4.13
C LEU A 337 -0.59 -16.59 -3.70
N LEU A 338 -0.79 -15.69 -4.66
CA LEU A 338 -1.34 -14.36 -4.42
C LEU A 338 -2.86 -14.42 -4.61
N VAL A 339 -3.59 -14.40 -3.52
CA VAL A 339 -5.04 -14.61 -3.53
C VAL A 339 -5.78 -13.28 -3.46
N ASP A 340 -6.69 -13.08 -4.39
CA ASP A 340 -7.58 -11.93 -4.42
C ASP A 340 -8.32 -11.77 -3.09
N SER A 341 -8.34 -10.56 -2.57
CA SER A 341 -9.07 -10.20 -1.35
C SER A 341 -9.59 -8.75 -1.44
N HIS A 342 -10.10 -8.40 -2.60
CA HIS A 342 -10.62 -7.09 -2.92
C HIS A 342 -11.76 -6.68 -2.00
N ASP A 343 -12.88 -7.38 -2.10
CA ASP A 343 -14.08 -7.14 -1.30
C ASP A 343 -14.26 -8.19 -0.21
N GLU A 344 -13.94 -9.44 -0.52
CA GLU A 344 -13.96 -10.58 0.38
C GLU A 344 -12.85 -11.55 0.03
N PHE A 345 -12.38 -12.30 1.00
CA PHE A 345 -11.45 -13.39 0.74
C PHE A 345 -12.20 -14.59 0.14
N PRO A 346 -11.68 -15.25 -0.93
CA PRO A 346 -12.36 -16.36 -1.58
C PRO A 346 -12.63 -17.53 -0.62
N ARG A 347 -13.81 -18.13 -0.75
CA ARG A 347 -14.18 -19.29 0.08
C ARG A 347 -13.36 -20.54 -0.22
N TYR A 348 -13.00 -20.75 -1.49
CA TYR A 348 -12.35 -21.98 -1.92
C TYR A 348 -11.09 -22.33 -1.11
N PRO A 349 -10.09 -21.44 -0.93
CA PRO A 349 -8.93 -21.75 -0.09
C PRO A 349 -9.20 -21.77 1.41
N LEU A 350 -10.36 -21.27 1.89
CA LEU A 350 -10.80 -21.44 3.29
C LEU A 350 -11.39 -22.81 3.54
N GLU A 351 -12.11 -23.36 2.57
CA GLU A 351 -12.81 -24.63 2.66
C GLU A 351 -11.93 -25.84 2.26
N HIS A 352 -10.87 -25.58 1.49
CA HIS A 352 -10.00 -26.61 0.96
C HIS A 352 -8.53 -26.28 1.27
N PRO A 353 -7.81 -27.12 2.02
CA PRO A 353 -6.38 -26.93 2.25
C PRO A 353 -5.58 -26.92 0.94
N VAL A 354 -4.65 -25.96 0.83
CA VAL A 354 -3.82 -25.82 -0.38
C VAL A 354 -2.89 -27.04 -0.53
N PRO A 355 -2.92 -27.78 -1.65
CA PRO A 355 -2.04 -28.92 -1.87
C PRO A 355 -0.57 -28.54 -1.73
N GLY A 356 0.20 -29.38 -1.02
CA GLY A 356 1.62 -29.16 -0.79
C GLY A 356 1.93 -28.04 0.21
N ASN A 357 0.95 -27.54 0.95
CA ASN A 357 1.08 -26.44 1.91
C ASN A 357 1.71 -25.18 1.30
N VAL A 358 1.43 -24.89 0.03
CA VAL A 358 1.91 -23.68 -0.62
C VAL A 358 1.36 -22.46 0.11
N PRO A 359 2.21 -21.53 0.56
CA PRO A 359 1.78 -20.35 1.28
C PRO A 359 0.81 -19.47 0.48
N ILE A 360 -0.10 -18.81 1.18
CA ILE A 360 -1.00 -17.79 0.61
C ILE A 360 -0.58 -16.41 1.09
N ILE A 361 -0.53 -15.44 0.19
CA ILE A 361 -0.55 -14.02 0.52
C ILE A 361 -1.82 -13.39 -0.04
N THR A 362 -2.42 -12.49 0.73
CA THR A 362 -3.63 -11.78 0.32
C THR A 362 -3.29 -10.60 -0.59
N PHE A 363 -4.26 -10.19 -1.40
CA PHE A 363 -4.14 -9.04 -2.28
C PHE A 363 -5.23 -8.00 -1.96
N PRO A 364 -5.15 -7.31 -0.81
CA PRO A 364 -6.08 -6.27 -0.47
C PRO A 364 -5.84 -5.04 -1.36
N GLU A 365 -6.91 -4.52 -1.91
CA GLU A 365 -6.89 -3.26 -2.63
C GLU A 365 -7.34 -2.15 -1.71
N VAL A 366 -6.46 -1.22 -1.43
CA VAL A 366 -6.74 -0.11 -0.52
C VAL A 366 -7.17 1.15 -1.26
N SER A 367 -6.75 1.30 -2.51
CA SER A 367 -7.14 2.40 -3.37
C SER A 367 -6.93 2.05 -4.83
N MET A 368 -7.92 2.27 -5.63
CA MET A 368 -7.88 2.05 -7.07
C MET A 368 -8.52 3.20 -7.82
N TRP A 369 -7.90 3.54 -8.93
CA TRP A 369 -8.41 4.49 -9.90
C TRP A 369 -9.87 4.19 -10.31
N GLY A 370 -10.73 5.20 -10.25
CA GLY A 370 -12.13 5.10 -10.65
C GLY A 370 -13.09 4.44 -9.63
N ARG A 371 -12.60 3.82 -8.57
CA ARG A 371 -13.47 3.14 -7.59
C ARG A 371 -14.03 4.01 -6.48
N PHE A 372 -13.39 5.11 -6.21
CA PHE A 372 -13.78 6.01 -5.14
C PHE A 372 -14.44 7.27 -5.66
N PRO A 373 -15.15 8.02 -4.81
CA PRO A 373 -15.69 9.31 -5.19
C PRO A 373 -14.66 10.24 -5.84
N TRP A 374 -13.38 10.03 -5.52
CA TRP A 374 -12.24 10.85 -5.92
C TRP A 374 -11.35 10.19 -6.97
N GLY A 375 -11.78 9.07 -7.55
CA GLY A 375 -10.99 8.38 -8.55
C GLY A 375 -9.58 7.98 -8.08
N GLY A 376 -9.44 7.53 -6.83
CA GLY A 376 -8.16 7.16 -6.27
C GLY A 376 -7.28 8.32 -5.80
N THR A 377 -7.76 9.57 -5.85
CA THR A 377 -6.98 10.75 -5.45
C THR A 377 -7.37 11.37 -4.11
N GLY A 378 -8.20 10.70 -3.34
CA GLY A 378 -8.52 11.12 -1.98
C GLY A 378 -7.96 10.15 -0.96
N ALA A 379 -7.62 10.62 0.23
CA ALA A 379 -7.35 9.74 1.34
C ALA A 379 -8.56 8.84 1.61
N THR A 380 -8.33 7.55 1.69
CA THR A 380 -9.38 6.54 1.80
C THR A 380 -9.18 5.60 2.98
N PRO A 381 -9.21 6.11 4.24
CA PRO A 381 -9.16 5.22 5.39
C PRO A 381 -10.41 4.33 5.39
N LEU A 382 -10.20 3.02 5.48
CA LEU A 382 -11.25 2.00 5.45
C LEU A 382 -11.03 0.98 6.58
N PRO A 383 -10.93 1.43 7.84
CA PRO A 383 -10.38 0.60 8.92
C PRO A 383 -11.22 -0.64 9.21
N ARG A 384 -12.53 -0.53 9.27
CA ARG A 384 -13.42 -1.67 9.56
C ARG A 384 -13.42 -2.70 8.43
N ARG A 385 -13.34 -2.22 7.17
CA ARG A 385 -13.26 -3.10 6.00
C ARG A 385 -11.96 -3.87 5.99
N LEU A 386 -10.84 -3.20 6.20
CA LEU A 386 -9.51 -3.82 6.13
C LEU A 386 -9.29 -4.83 7.25
N GLU A 387 -9.72 -4.53 8.49
CA GLU A 387 -9.69 -5.51 9.56
C GLU A 387 -10.58 -6.72 9.24
N ARG A 388 -11.79 -6.52 8.71
CA ARG A 388 -12.67 -7.61 8.30
C ARG A 388 -12.00 -8.53 7.27
N LEU A 389 -11.42 -7.96 6.21
CA LEU A 389 -10.68 -8.73 5.19
C LEU A 389 -9.49 -9.49 5.78
N PHE A 390 -8.75 -8.85 6.67
CA PHE A 390 -7.68 -9.51 7.40
C PHE A 390 -8.19 -10.70 8.21
N ARG A 391 -9.27 -10.53 9.01
CA ARG A 391 -9.85 -11.61 9.83
C ARG A 391 -10.36 -12.78 9.00
N GLN A 392 -10.90 -12.54 7.82
CA GLN A 392 -11.31 -13.61 6.90
C GLN A 392 -10.11 -14.47 6.44
N ALA A 393 -9.00 -13.83 6.11
CA ALA A 393 -7.83 -14.49 5.54
C ALA A 393 -6.82 -14.99 6.58
N GLU A 394 -6.83 -14.45 7.79
CA GLU A 394 -5.83 -14.70 8.84
C GLU A 394 -5.53 -16.19 9.10
N PRO A 395 -6.53 -17.11 9.10
CA PRO A 395 -6.27 -18.53 9.36
C PRO A 395 -5.38 -19.21 8.31
N VAL A 396 -5.37 -18.73 7.07
CA VAL A 396 -4.65 -19.35 5.95
C VAL A 396 -3.54 -18.47 5.38
N ALA A 397 -3.57 -17.17 5.63
CA ALA A 397 -2.61 -16.24 5.02
C ALA A 397 -1.26 -16.23 5.76
N SER A 398 -0.19 -16.31 4.99
CA SER A 398 1.21 -16.12 5.42
C SER A 398 1.69 -14.68 5.26
N GLY A 399 0.87 -13.79 4.71
CA GLY A 399 1.22 -12.40 4.47
C GLY A 399 0.27 -11.71 3.51
N PHE A 400 0.72 -10.58 2.97
CA PHE A 400 -0.06 -9.76 2.06
C PHE A 400 0.81 -9.07 0.98
N SER A 401 0.15 -8.62 -0.08
CA SER A 401 0.69 -7.74 -1.11
C SER A 401 -0.35 -6.66 -1.41
N ILE A 402 -0.27 -5.50 -0.74
CA ILE A 402 -1.24 -4.41 -0.89
C ILE A 402 -1.11 -3.79 -2.28
N TYR A 403 -2.22 -3.65 -3.01
CA TYR A 403 -2.27 -2.82 -4.20
C TYR A 403 -2.37 -1.35 -3.83
N SER A 404 -1.47 -0.52 -4.37
CA SER A 404 -1.39 0.90 -4.04
C SER A 404 -0.99 1.75 -5.25
N GLU A 405 -1.71 2.84 -5.46
CA GLU A 405 -1.45 3.81 -6.52
C GLU A 405 -0.76 5.09 -6.03
N GLY A 406 -0.48 5.21 -4.74
CA GLY A 406 0.25 6.38 -4.23
C GLY A 406 0.26 6.50 -2.71
N ILE A 407 0.44 7.73 -2.22
CA ILE A 407 0.58 8.02 -0.79
C ILE A 407 -0.77 8.25 -0.08
N PHE A 408 -1.85 8.45 -0.83
CA PHE A 408 -3.18 8.79 -0.30
C PHE A 408 -3.84 7.68 0.53
N ASP A 409 -3.33 6.48 0.46
CA ASP A 409 -3.78 5.30 1.22
C ASP A 409 -2.81 4.91 2.36
N ASP A 410 -1.97 5.84 2.82
CA ASP A 410 -0.92 5.58 3.81
C ASP A 410 -1.46 4.98 5.12
N VAL A 411 -2.57 5.51 5.64
CA VAL A 411 -3.23 4.99 6.86
C VAL A 411 -3.57 3.51 6.68
N SER A 412 -4.20 3.16 5.57
CA SER A 412 -4.62 1.79 5.25
C SER A 412 -3.44 0.84 5.10
N LYS A 413 -2.33 1.29 4.50
CA LYS A 413 -1.09 0.50 4.42
C LYS A 413 -0.48 0.23 5.79
N CYS A 414 -0.42 1.24 6.64
CA CYS A 414 0.09 1.10 8.00
C CYS A 414 -0.79 0.17 8.85
N GLU A 415 -2.11 0.26 8.70
CA GLU A 415 -3.07 -0.61 9.37
C GLU A 415 -2.87 -2.08 8.97
N ILE A 416 -2.87 -2.38 7.67
CA ILE A 416 -2.66 -3.76 7.19
C ILE A 416 -1.30 -4.29 7.65
N ALA A 417 -0.23 -3.50 7.53
CA ALA A 417 1.10 -3.91 7.98
C ALA A 417 1.11 -4.28 9.47
N ALA A 418 0.42 -3.49 10.31
CA ALA A 418 0.32 -3.74 11.74
C ALA A 418 -0.55 -4.95 12.08
N LEU A 419 -1.71 -5.14 11.40
CA LEU A 419 -2.57 -6.32 11.58
C LEU A 419 -1.83 -7.63 11.29
N TYR A 420 -1.07 -7.69 10.19
CA TYR A 420 -0.31 -8.89 9.83
C TYR A 420 0.94 -9.09 10.68
N ALA A 421 1.53 -8.03 11.21
CA ALA A 421 2.65 -8.15 12.15
C ALA A 421 2.20 -8.60 13.54
N GLU A 422 1.07 -8.09 14.03
CA GLU A 422 0.52 -8.29 15.37
C GLU A 422 -0.99 -8.64 15.29
N PRO A 423 -1.36 -9.86 14.90
CA PRO A 423 -2.75 -10.25 14.59
C PRO A 423 -3.77 -10.08 15.73
N THR A 424 -3.31 -10.00 16.96
CA THR A 424 -4.19 -9.81 18.14
C THR A 424 -4.68 -8.38 18.30
N ARG A 425 -4.14 -7.42 17.55
CA ARG A 425 -4.56 -6.02 17.59
C ARG A 425 -5.80 -5.78 16.72
N GLY A 426 -6.57 -4.75 17.08
CA GLY A 426 -7.67 -4.23 16.26
C GLY A 426 -7.29 -2.92 15.56
N TYR A 427 -8.09 -2.51 14.56
CA TYR A 427 -7.83 -1.27 13.83
C TYR A 427 -7.79 -0.04 14.74
N ARG A 428 -8.61 0.01 15.80
CA ARG A 428 -8.65 1.16 16.73
C ARG A 428 -7.30 1.39 17.39
N ASP A 429 -6.69 0.35 17.96
CA ASP A 429 -5.37 0.43 18.59
C ASP A 429 -4.28 0.87 17.61
N ILE A 430 -4.39 0.40 16.37
CA ILE A 430 -3.43 0.73 15.30
C ILE A 430 -3.58 2.18 14.85
N LEU A 431 -4.80 2.65 14.64
CA LEU A 431 -5.07 4.04 14.27
C LEU A 431 -4.70 5.02 15.38
N GLU A 432 -4.88 4.64 16.66
CA GLU A 432 -4.40 5.44 17.77
C GLU A 432 -2.86 5.52 17.81
N GLU A 433 -2.15 4.40 17.57
CA GLU A 433 -0.68 4.40 17.44
C GLU A 433 -0.25 5.30 16.27
N TYR A 434 -0.94 5.21 15.13
CA TYR A 434 -0.69 6.06 13.97
C TYR A 434 -0.89 7.54 14.29
N ALA A 435 -1.99 7.89 14.96
CA ALA A 435 -2.31 9.27 15.31
C ALA A 435 -1.30 9.86 16.30
N ARG A 436 -0.95 9.13 17.37
CA ARG A 436 0.07 9.57 18.34
C ARG A 436 1.41 9.88 17.67
N TYR A 437 1.77 9.07 16.69
CA TYR A 437 3.04 9.21 15.98
C TYR A 437 2.99 10.28 14.90
N GLU A 438 2.00 10.27 14.03
CA GLU A 438 1.94 11.18 12.87
C GLU A 438 1.37 12.55 13.21
N PHE A 439 0.49 12.64 14.21
CA PHE A 439 -0.26 13.83 14.59
C PHE A 439 -0.15 14.14 16.08
N PRO A 440 1.07 14.25 16.65
CA PRO A 440 1.24 14.54 18.06
C PRO A 440 0.52 15.83 18.47
N GLY A 441 -0.07 15.80 19.69
CA GLY A 441 -0.96 16.82 20.22
C GLY A 441 -2.44 16.56 19.96
N VAL A 442 -2.78 15.70 18.98
CA VAL A 442 -4.16 15.30 18.69
C VAL A 442 -4.59 14.21 19.67
N ASN A 443 -5.86 14.25 20.12
CA ASN A 443 -6.45 13.10 20.82
C ASN A 443 -6.58 11.92 19.84
N PRO A 444 -5.93 10.79 20.08
CA PRO A 444 -5.93 9.65 19.15
C PRO A 444 -7.34 9.12 18.84
N GLU A 445 -8.25 9.11 19.82
CA GLU A 445 -9.64 8.69 19.62
C GLU A 445 -10.39 9.58 18.60
N ASP A 446 -10.07 10.88 18.54
CA ASP A 446 -10.64 11.79 17.54
C ASP A 446 -10.21 11.39 16.12
N PHE A 447 -8.97 10.92 15.94
CA PHE A 447 -8.51 10.41 14.65
C PHE A 447 -9.22 9.12 14.25
N VAL A 448 -9.40 8.19 15.19
CA VAL A 448 -10.19 6.96 14.95
C VAL A 448 -11.60 7.31 14.49
N ARG A 449 -12.27 8.23 15.19
CA ARG A 449 -13.60 8.71 14.79
C ARG A 449 -13.63 9.36 13.42
N LEU A 450 -12.61 10.16 13.09
CA LEU A 450 -12.48 10.78 11.77
C LEU A 450 -12.35 9.72 10.67
N ALA A 451 -11.50 8.72 10.87
CA ALA A 451 -11.33 7.61 9.92
C ALA A 451 -12.64 6.82 9.72
N GLU A 452 -13.37 6.53 10.81
CA GLU A 452 -14.69 5.89 10.76
C GLU A 452 -15.72 6.74 10.01
N MET A 453 -15.75 8.05 10.23
CA MET A 453 -16.63 8.98 9.50
C MET A 453 -16.31 9.01 8.00
N LEU A 454 -15.01 9.04 7.63
CA LEU A 454 -14.59 9.00 6.25
C LEU A 454 -14.96 7.67 5.59
N GLU A 455 -14.85 6.55 6.29
CA GLU A 455 -15.33 5.26 5.81
C GLU A 455 -16.85 5.24 5.61
N ASP A 456 -17.64 5.84 6.51
CA ASP A 456 -19.10 5.93 6.42
C ASP A 456 -19.61 6.79 5.26
N ILE A 457 -18.81 7.75 4.82
CA ILE A 457 -19.11 8.57 3.63
C ILE A 457 -18.81 7.79 2.34
N HIS A 458 -17.90 6.82 2.39
CA HIS A 458 -17.62 5.98 1.23
C HIS A 458 -18.82 5.14 0.82
N ARG A 459 -18.88 4.79 -0.45
CA ARG A 459 -19.80 3.73 -0.90
C ARG A 459 -19.43 2.45 -0.18
N THR A 460 -20.42 1.83 0.45
CA THR A 460 -20.26 0.60 1.21
C THR A 460 -19.91 -0.62 0.34
N SER A 461 -20.17 -0.56 -0.95
CA SER A 461 -19.66 -1.54 -1.90
C SER A 461 -18.61 -0.89 -2.79
N ILE A 462 -17.37 -1.24 -2.57
CA ILE A 462 -16.39 -1.24 -3.63
C ILE A 462 -16.81 -2.43 -4.47
N ASN A 463 -17.73 -2.17 -5.38
CA ASN A 463 -18.33 -3.25 -6.12
C ASN A 463 -17.30 -3.75 -7.13
N THR A 464 -16.97 -5.01 -7.08
CA THR A 464 -16.22 -5.75 -8.09
C THR A 464 -16.80 -5.56 -9.50
N ASN A 465 -18.08 -5.24 -9.61
CA ASN A 465 -18.71 -4.85 -10.88
C ASN A 465 -18.19 -3.51 -11.45
N ALA A 466 -17.39 -2.75 -10.73
CA ALA A 466 -16.66 -1.62 -11.33
C ALA A 466 -15.74 -2.07 -12.48
N HIS A 467 -15.28 -3.30 -12.44
CA HIS A 467 -14.56 -3.91 -13.55
C HIS A 467 -15.41 -4.18 -14.78
N ALA A 468 -16.72 -4.20 -14.68
CA ALA A 468 -17.61 -4.50 -15.80
C ALA A 468 -17.83 -3.33 -16.78
N GLY A 469 -16.91 -2.37 -16.84
CA GLY A 469 -16.96 -1.28 -17.84
C GLY A 469 -18.02 -0.22 -17.57
N ASP A 470 -18.83 -0.34 -16.52
CA ASP A 470 -19.79 0.70 -16.14
C ASP A 470 -19.18 1.66 -15.10
N THR A 471 -18.17 2.37 -15.55
CA THR A 471 -17.50 3.44 -14.81
C THR A 471 -18.42 4.63 -14.56
N SER A 472 -19.49 4.77 -15.34
CA SER A 472 -20.50 5.84 -15.18
C SER A 472 -21.22 5.77 -13.83
N ASN A 473 -21.48 4.56 -13.33
CA ASN A 473 -22.15 4.35 -12.04
C ASN A 473 -21.23 4.49 -10.81
N ASN A 474 -19.93 4.50 -11.01
CA ASN A 474 -18.95 4.65 -9.93
C ASN A 474 -18.46 6.08 -9.75
N SER A 475 -18.83 7.00 -10.64
CA SER A 475 -18.42 8.38 -10.51
C SER A 475 -19.14 9.06 -9.33
N PHE A 476 -18.42 9.91 -8.62
CA PHE A 476 -18.98 10.70 -7.53
C PHE A 476 -20.19 11.54 -7.96
N ALA A 477 -20.14 12.10 -9.16
CA ALA A 477 -21.26 12.87 -9.74
C ALA A 477 -22.52 12.00 -9.92
N ASN A 478 -22.36 10.77 -10.40
CA ASN A 478 -23.47 9.83 -10.52
C ASN A 478 -23.95 9.36 -9.16
N TYR A 479 -23.06 9.14 -8.21
CA TYR A 479 -23.43 8.78 -6.85
C TYR A 479 -24.33 9.85 -6.20
N VAL A 480 -23.96 11.13 -6.31
CA VAL A 480 -24.77 12.25 -5.79
C VAL A 480 -26.13 12.34 -6.50
N LYS A 481 -26.23 11.95 -7.78
CA LYS A 481 -27.48 11.93 -8.53
C LYS A 481 -28.38 10.75 -8.19
N LEU A 482 -27.81 9.59 -7.86
CA LEU A 482 -28.53 8.32 -7.69
C LEU A 482 -28.88 8.00 -6.24
N ALA A 483 -28.21 8.62 -5.25
CA ALA A 483 -28.55 8.43 -3.85
C ALA A 483 -29.87 9.13 -3.49
N ASP A 484 -30.65 8.50 -2.63
CA ASP A 484 -31.87 9.14 -2.12
C ASP A 484 -31.55 10.33 -1.20
N GLU A 485 -32.52 11.20 -1.01
CA GLU A 485 -32.33 12.45 -0.25
C GLU A 485 -32.01 12.21 1.24
N ASN A 486 -32.50 11.11 1.84
CA ASN A 486 -32.21 10.78 3.23
C ASN A 486 -30.74 10.38 3.37
N GLU A 487 -30.22 9.55 2.45
CA GLU A 487 -28.83 9.15 2.44
C GLU A 487 -27.90 10.33 2.17
N LEU A 488 -28.25 11.21 1.25
CA LEU A 488 -27.47 12.42 0.97
C LEU A 488 -27.45 13.36 2.17
N THR A 489 -28.57 13.49 2.89
CA THR A 489 -28.66 14.30 4.11
C THR A 489 -27.81 13.72 5.22
N ARG A 490 -27.88 12.40 5.45
CA ARG A 490 -27.04 11.68 6.43
C ARG A 490 -25.55 11.88 6.14
N ARG A 491 -25.14 11.73 4.88
CA ARG A 491 -23.74 11.91 4.50
C ARG A 491 -23.27 13.35 4.61
N ALA A 492 -24.13 14.32 4.30
CA ALA A 492 -23.82 15.73 4.48
C ALA A 492 -23.57 16.07 5.96
N GLU A 493 -24.33 15.47 6.87
CA GLU A 493 -24.12 15.64 8.31
C GLU A 493 -22.79 15.00 8.76
N ILE A 494 -22.51 13.77 8.34
CA ILE A 494 -21.22 13.10 8.65
C ILE A 494 -20.05 13.90 8.10
N ALA A 495 -20.11 14.35 6.86
CA ALA A 495 -19.04 15.12 6.22
C ALA A 495 -18.79 16.46 6.93
N ARG A 496 -19.86 17.15 7.36
CA ARG A 496 -19.75 18.37 8.17
C ARG A 496 -19.08 18.08 9.52
N ASN A 497 -19.48 17.02 10.19
CA ASN A 497 -18.90 16.65 11.49
C ASN A 497 -17.43 16.25 11.34
N ALA A 498 -17.06 15.59 10.23
CA ALA A 498 -15.66 15.28 9.91
C ALA A 498 -14.82 16.55 9.70
N GLU A 499 -15.34 17.55 8.96
CA GLU A 499 -14.65 18.85 8.77
C GLU A 499 -14.45 19.58 10.10
N ILE A 500 -15.48 19.66 10.96
CA ILE A 500 -15.40 20.27 12.30
C ILE A 500 -14.35 19.51 13.16
N LEU A 501 -14.32 18.20 13.07
CA LEU A 501 -13.35 17.39 13.82
C LEU A 501 -11.93 17.65 13.33
N VAL A 502 -11.72 17.74 12.02
CA VAL A 502 -10.44 18.11 11.40
C VAL A 502 -9.96 19.47 11.91
N GLU A 503 -10.80 20.51 11.92
CA GLU A 503 -10.45 21.84 12.43
C GLU A 503 -10.01 21.77 13.91
N ARG A 504 -10.76 21.05 14.74
CA ARG A 504 -10.40 20.85 16.15
C ARG A 504 -9.05 20.14 16.32
N MET A 505 -8.82 19.09 15.56
CA MET A 505 -7.57 18.32 15.59
C MET A 505 -6.39 19.18 15.12
N GLU A 506 -6.57 19.99 14.07
CA GLU A 506 -5.52 20.87 13.55
C GLU A 506 -5.08 21.92 14.58
N HIS A 507 -6.02 22.47 15.37
CA HIS A 507 -5.70 23.37 16.47
C HIS A 507 -4.89 22.70 17.59
N ALA A 508 -5.22 21.44 17.91
CA ALA A 508 -4.53 20.67 18.95
C ALA A 508 -3.16 20.14 18.51
N MET A 509 -2.98 19.89 17.22
CA MET A 509 -1.77 19.32 16.63
C MET A 509 -0.55 20.22 16.80
N LEU A 510 0.63 19.62 17.03
CA LEU A 510 1.88 20.37 17.06
C LEU A 510 2.08 21.12 15.73
N PRO A 511 2.49 22.41 15.78
CA PRO A 511 2.61 23.26 14.58
C PRO A 511 3.47 22.65 13.47
N CYS A 512 4.57 21.95 13.83
CA CYS A 512 5.46 21.30 12.87
C CYS A 512 4.80 20.15 12.07
N ARG A 513 3.64 19.65 12.51
CA ARG A 513 2.93 18.55 11.83
C ARG A 513 1.73 18.98 11.00
N ARG A 514 1.20 20.17 11.19
CA ARG A 514 0.04 20.69 10.45
C ARG A 514 0.25 20.73 8.94
N GLY A 515 1.50 21.00 8.49
CA GLY A 515 1.89 20.99 7.08
C GLY A 515 2.28 19.62 6.52
N SER A 516 2.23 18.53 7.30
CA SER A 516 2.61 17.22 6.80
C SER A 516 1.64 16.73 5.72
N TRP A 517 2.15 16.09 4.66
CA TRP A 517 1.30 15.56 3.59
C TRP A 517 0.29 14.52 4.10
N ARG A 518 0.62 13.77 5.15
CA ARG A 518 -0.29 12.82 5.81
C ARG A 518 -1.49 13.51 6.42
N TRP A 519 -1.29 14.65 7.05
CA TRP A 519 -2.39 15.44 7.58
C TRP A 519 -3.17 16.15 6.48
N ARG A 520 -2.46 16.84 5.57
CA ARG A 520 -3.08 17.63 4.50
C ARG A 520 -4.05 16.81 3.66
N GLN A 521 -3.69 15.58 3.26
CA GLN A 521 -4.58 14.74 2.47
C GLN A 521 -5.92 14.43 3.17
N ILE A 522 -5.89 14.17 4.48
CA ILE A 522 -7.10 13.87 5.27
C ILE A 522 -7.93 15.14 5.48
N ALA A 523 -7.28 16.27 5.81
CA ALA A 523 -7.95 17.55 6.01
C ALA A 523 -8.61 18.05 4.71
N LEU A 524 -7.90 17.98 3.59
CA LEU A 524 -8.43 18.34 2.27
C LEU A 524 -9.60 17.42 1.87
N ARG A 525 -9.48 16.11 2.13
CA ARG A 525 -10.58 15.18 1.88
C ARG A 525 -11.83 15.55 2.65
N ALA A 526 -11.75 15.80 3.95
CA ALA A 526 -12.89 16.18 4.77
C ALA A 526 -13.52 17.51 4.30
N LYS A 527 -12.69 18.49 3.92
CA LYS A 527 -13.14 19.78 3.36
C LYS A 527 -13.89 19.62 2.04
N ILE A 528 -13.38 18.76 1.16
CA ILE A 528 -14.02 18.46 -0.14
C ILE A 528 -15.37 17.78 0.11
N ASP A 529 -15.41 16.70 0.89
CA ASP A 529 -16.62 15.95 1.18
C ASP A 529 -17.69 16.86 1.80
N SER A 530 -17.35 17.66 2.80
CA SER A 530 -18.27 18.61 3.42
C SER A 530 -18.82 19.63 2.42
N SER A 531 -17.97 20.22 1.59
CA SER A 531 -18.38 21.20 0.59
C SER A 531 -19.33 20.58 -0.44
N VAL A 532 -18.99 19.41 -0.99
CA VAL A 532 -19.76 18.76 -2.04
C VAL A 532 -21.10 18.23 -1.53
N TYR A 533 -21.14 17.53 -0.41
CA TYR A 533 -22.40 17.00 0.12
C TYR A 533 -23.35 18.11 0.59
N ARG A 534 -22.83 19.19 1.16
CA ARG A 534 -23.66 20.34 1.57
C ARG A 534 -24.25 21.10 0.41
N THR A 535 -23.46 21.31 -0.64
CA THR A 535 -23.90 22.12 -1.81
C THR A 535 -24.56 21.30 -2.89
N ARG A 536 -24.47 19.96 -2.81
CA ARG A 536 -24.85 19.01 -3.89
C ARG A 536 -24.15 19.34 -5.22
N ASN A 537 -22.99 20.00 -5.12
CA ASN A 537 -22.25 20.48 -6.28
C ASN A 537 -20.77 20.14 -6.16
N ILE A 538 -20.30 19.27 -7.06
CA ILE A 538 -18.89 18.89 -7.15
C ILE A 538 -17.99 20.04 -7.65
N ARG A 539 -18.58 21.09 -8.22
CA ARG A 539 -17.91 22.33 -8.66
C ARG A 539 -17.96 23.45 -7.61
N ALA A 540 -18.35 23.15 -6.38
CA ALA A 540 -18.32 24.12 -5.32
C ALA A 540 -16.89 24.66 -5.16
N GLU A 541 -16.73 25.98 -5.13
CA GLU A 541 -15.42 26.66 -5.11
C GLU A 541 -14.45 26.06 -4.07
N LYS A 542 -14.90 25.90 -2.83
CA LYS A 542 -14.09 25.29 -1.77
C LYS A 542 -13.67 23.85 -2.06
N ALA A 543 -14.50 23.07 -2.74
CA ALA A 543 -14.15 21.70 -3.13
C ALA A 543 -13.10 21.70 -4.23
N VAL A 544 -13.25 22.57 -5.22
CA VAL A 544 -12.32 22.72 -6.35
C VAL A 544 -10.94 23.17 -5.87
N GLU A 545 -10.87 24.17 -4.99
CA GLU A 545 -9.61 24.65 -4.41
C GLU A 545 -8.87 23.54 -3.64
N ALA A 546 -9.58 22.87 -2.73
CA ALA A 546 -9.01 21.80 -1.93
C ALA A 546 -8.58 20.60 -2.81
N TYR A 547 -9.31 20.32 -3.88
CA TYR A 547 -8.96 19.27 -4.81
C TYR A 547 -7.70 19.59 -5.64
N ARG A 548 -7.52 20.84 -6.09
CA ARG A 548 -6.28 21.26 -6.76
C ARG A 548 -5.07 21.07 -5.86
N GLU A 549 -5.19 21.43 -4.58
CA GLU A 549 -4.12 21.19 -3.60
C GLU A 549 -3.82 19.69 -3.43
N LEU A 550 -4.83 18.80 -3.44
CA LEU A 550 -4.61 17.35 -3.42
C LEU A 550 -3.88 16.86 -4.67
N VAL A 551 -4.24 17.37 -5.85
CA VAL A 551 -3.57 17.02 -7.11
C VAL A 551 -2.08 17.34 -7.07
N GLU A 552 -1.72 18.54 -6.58
CA GLU A 552 -0.32 18.95 -6.38
C GLU A 552 0.39 18.06 -5.37
N LEU A 553 -0.25 17.81 -4.22
CA LEU A 553 0.31 16.97 -3.16
C LEU A 553 0.65 15.53 -3.64
N TYR A 554 -0.15 15.00 -4.56
CA TYR A 554 0.00 13.63 -5.07
C TYR A 554 0.82 13.56 -6.37
N HIS A 555 1.34 14.67 -6.90
CA HIS A 555 1.97 14.71 -8.21
C HIS A 555 1.09 14.10 -9.31
N ALA A 556 -0.21 14.39 -9.24
CA ALA A 556 -1.20 13.74 -10.07
C ALA A 556 -1.56 14.49 -11.37
N GLU A 557 -0.94 15.64 -11.64
CA GLU A 557 -1.26 16.50 -12.80
C GLU A 557 -1.10 15.76 -14.12
N ARG A 558 -0.02 14.99 -14.25
CA ARG A 558 0.23 14.21 -15.48
C ARG A 558 -0.71 13.03 -15.62
N GLN A 559 -1.04 12.37 -14.52
CA GLN A 559 -2.02 11.29 -14.49
C GLN A 559 -3.35 11.77 -15.08
N TYR A 560 -3.80 12.94 -14.68
CA TYR A 560 -5.04 13.53 -15.16
C TYR A 560 -4.99 13.92 -16.63
N GLN A 561 -3.91 14.56 -17.05
CA GLN A 561 -3.74 14.96 -18.43
C GLN A 561 -3.83 13.76 -19.37
N LEU A 562 -3.13 12.67 -19.08
CA LEU A 562 -3.14 11.46 -19.90
C LEU A 562 -4.51 10.80 -19.97
N MET A 563 -5.27 10.81 -18.89
CA MET A 563 -6.59 10.20 -18.85
C MET A 563 -7.65 11.03 -19.59
N CYS A 564 -7.48 12.35 -19.66
CA CYS A 564 -8.39 13.24 -20.40
C CYS A 564 -8.11 13.30 -21.89
N GLU A 565 -6.89 13.02 -22.34
CA GLU A 565 -6.49 13.08 -23.75
C GLU A 565 -6.81 11.80 -24.57
N GLY A 566 -7.64 10.89 -24.04
CA GLY A 566 -8.05 9.68 -24.76
C GLY A 566 -7.10 8.52 -24.60
N CYS A 567 -6.66 8.28 -23.37
CA CYS A 567 -5.92 7.07 -23.00
C CYS A 567 -6.65 5.83 -23.56
N PRO A 568 -5.94 4.88 -24.19
CA PRO A 568 -6.51 3.65 -24.73
C PRO A 568 -7.15 2.73 -23.69
N PHE A 569 -6.99 3.01 -22.40
CA PHE A 569 -7.81 2.46 -21.32
C PHE A 569 -9.18 3.14 -21.25
N ALA A 570 -9.90 3.12 -22.34
CA ALA A 570 -11.22 3.75 -22.51
C ALA A 570 -12.30 3.23 -21.53
N GLY A 571 -12.00 2.26 -20.69
CA GLY A 571 -12.86 1.81 -19.60
C GLY A 571 -12.62 2.52 -18.26
N TYR A 572 -11.53 3.27 -18.13
CA TYR A 572 -11.21 4.02 -16.93
C TYR A 572 -11.57 5.49 -17.14
N THR A 573 -12.74 5.86 -16.71
CA THR A 573 -13.15 7.27 -16.74
C THR A 573 -12.24 8.08 -15.81
N CYS A 574 -11.86 9.27 -16.28
CA CYS A 574 -11.30 10.30 -15.41
C CYS A 574 -12.15 10.45 -14.15
N PRO A 575 -11.54 10.67 -12.99
CA PRO A 575 -12.31 11.00 -11.80
C PRO A 575 -13.30 12.11 -12.10
N PRO A 576 -14.53 12.00 -11.65
CA PRO A 576 -15.60 12.93 -12.01
C PRO A 576 -15.30 14.39 -11.71
N LEU A 577 -14.49 14.64 -10.67
CA LEU A 577 -14.07 15.99 -10.32
C LEU A 577 -13.17 16.62 -11.39
N ILE A 578 -12.35 15.83 -12.06
CA ILE A 578 -11.41 16.30 -13.08
C ILE A 578 -12.12 16.56 -14.38
N ASP A 579 -12.98 15.65 -14.83
CA ASP A 579 -13.83 15.87 -16.01
C ASP A 579 -14.59 17.20 -15.90
N HIS A 580 -15.04 17.53 -14.69
CA HIS A 580 -15.77 18.76 -14.45
C HIS A 580 -14.88 20.01 -14.35
N LEU A 581 -13.64 19.89 -13.89
CA LEU A 581 -12.69 20.99 -13.84
C LEU A 581 -12.14 21.33 -15.23
N GLU A 582 -11.87 20.32 -16.07
CA GLU A 582 -11.29 20.54 -17.40
C GLU A 582 -12.31 20.92 -18.46
N THR A 583 -13.52 20.38 -18.41
CA THR A 583 -14.60 20.83 -19.30
C THR A 583 -15.00 22.29 -19.08
N THR A 584 -14.69 22.83 -17.91
CA THR A 584 -14.90 24.27 -17.63
C THR A 584 -13.81 25.10 -18.28
N LYS A 585 -12.53 24.67 -18.27
CA LYS A 585 -11.42 25.37 -18.94
C LYS A 585 -11.53 25.37 -20.48
N ARG A 586 -12.21 24.40 -21.09
CA ARG A 586 -12.40 24.34 -22.55
C ARG A 586 -13.61 25.17 -23.03
N LYS A 587 -14.41 25.72 -22.13
CA LYS A 587 -15.57 26.58 -22.44
C LYS A 587 -15.37 28.06 -22.12
N GLU A 588 -14.26 28.39 -21.47
CA GLU A 588 -13.73 29.76 -21.32
C GLU A 588 -12.59 30.00 -22.34
#